data_61dac85647751733c660502b79db5782
#
_entry.id   61dac85647751733c660502b79db5782
#
_cell.length_a   1.000
_cell.length_b   1.000
_cell.length_c   1.000
_cell.angle_alpha   90.00
_cell.angle_beta   90.00
_cell.angle_gamma   90.00
#
_symmetry.space_group_name_H-M   'P 1'
#
loop_
_entity.id
_entity.type
_entity.pdbx_description
1 polymer ?
#
loop_
_entity_poly.entity_id
_entity_poly.type
_entity_poly.pdbx_seq_one_letter_code
_entity_poly.pdbx_strand_id
1 'polypeptide(L)'
;MNHVIGTIEDAANDLYDELLTTGYSLLLSDVVKVFIINTKKYAGWSGELQHCPKSDESCVKPLLVIDENTVLGVDDWVIVEPVIRAHCDLVQARRMEGAQNLGVQPAGMSSSEARQLYDDAVKTMQKEAFQFQPFSIEIPEDDPRYPETSPWLWHL
;
A
#
# COMPACT_ATOMS: atom_id res chain seq x y z
N MET A 1 6.13 -8.39 -19.10
CA MET A 1 6.03 -6.92 -19.10
C MET A 1 5.53 -6.50 -17.73
N ASN A 2 6.32 -5.77 -16.97
CA ASN A 2 5.84 -5.19 -15.74
C ASN A 2 4.98 -3.98 -16.11
N HIS A 3 3.68 -4.10 -15.94
CA HIS A 3 2.78 -2.97 -16.08
C HIS A 3 2.93 -2.10 -14.83
N VAL A 4 3.24 -0.83 -15.02
CA VAL A 4 3.32 0.17 -13.95
C VAL A 4 2.20 1.19 -14.14
N ILE A 5 1.64 1.68 -13.03
CA ILE A 5 0.63 2.73 -13.04
C ILE A 5 1.30 4.11 -13.18
N GLY A 6 2.55 4.20 -12.77
CA GLY A 6 3.31 5.42 -12.70
C GLY A 6 3.88 5.65 -11.31
N THR A 7 4.26 6.86 -11.02
CA THR A 7 4.70 7.27 -9.69
C THR A 7 3.51 7.47 -8.76
N ILE A 8 3.77 7.51 -7.47
CA ILE A 8 2.75 7.90 -6.48
C ILE A 8 2.17 9.27 -6.81
N GLU A 9 3.00 10.21 -7.28
CA GLU A 9 2.55 11.54 -7.68
C GLU A 9 1.56 11.48 -8.84
N ASP A 10 1.86 10.70 -9.89
CA ASP A 10 0.97 10.53 -11.05
C ASP A 10 -0.38 9.92 -10.63
N ALA A 11 -0.35 8.83 -9.87
CA ALA A 11 -1.56 8.15 -9.39
C ALA A 11 -2.38 9.03 -8.42
N ALA A 12 -1.70 9.85 -7.60
CA ALA A 12 -2.37 10.78 -6.70
C ALA A 12 -3.04 11.95 -7.45
N ASN A 13 -2.42 12.44 -8.53
CA ASN A 13 -3.04 13.44 -9.39
C ASN A 13 -4.31 12.90 -10.05
N ASP A 14 -4.25 11.70 -10.62
CA ASP A 14 -5.41 11.07 -11.27
C ASP A 14 -6.57 10.88 -10.28
N LEU A 15 -6.27 10.36 -9.08
CA LEU A 15 -7.28 10.19 -8.04
C LEU A 15 -7.82 11.55 -7.54
N TYR A 16 -6.97 12.55 -7.39
CA TYR A 16 -7.38 13.88 -6.96
C TYR A 16 -8.37 14.51 -7.94
N ASP A 17 -8.11 14.40 -9.25
CA ASP A 17 -9.02 14.92 -10.28
C ASP A 17 -10.38 14.19 -10.23
N GLU A 18 -10.39 12.87 -9.99
CA GLU A 18 -11.62 12.11 -9.79
C GLU A 18 -12.38 12.59 -8.55
N LEU A 19 -11.69 12.77 -7.42
CA LEU A 19 -12.30 13.19 -6.16
C LEU A 19 -12.88 14.61 -6.25
N LEU A 20 -12.24 15.52 -6.97
CA LEU A 20 -12.76 16.86 -7.21
C LEU A 20 -14.11 16.83 -7.92
N THR A 21 -14.30 15.94 -8.90
CA THR A 21 -15.57 15.82 -9.63
C THR A 21 -16.70 15.30 -8.75
N THR A 22 -16.38 14.59 -7.67
CA THR A 22 -17.35 14.02 -6.73
C THR A 22 -17.59 14.89 -5.49
N GLY A 23 -17.01 16.10 -5.45
CA GLY A 23 -17.28 17.09 -4.41
C GLY A 23 -16.41 16.95 -3.15
N TYR A 24 -15.29 16.26 -3.23
CA TYR A 24 -14.33 16.21 -2.12
C TYR A 24 -13.61 17.56 -1.94
N SER A 25 -13.32 17.90 -0.68
CA SER A 25 -12.59 19.12 -0.30
C SER A 25 -11.14 18.86 0.08
N LEU A 26 -10.58 17.71 -0.33
CA LEU A 26 -9.19 17.35 -0.09
C LEU A 26 -8.26 18.20 -0.94
N LEU A 27 -7.07 18.46 -0.43
CA LEU A 27 -5.99 19.05 -1.21
C LEU A 27 -5.16 17.93 -1.85
N LEU A 28 -4.52 18.21 -3.00
CA LEU A 28 -3.61 17.25 -3.63
C LEU A 28 -2.54 16.75 -2.64
N SER A 29 -1.98 17.66 -1.84
CA SER A 29 -0.99 17.30 -0.82
C SER A 29 -1.50 16.33 0.24
N ASP A 30 -2.80 16.31 0.52
CA ASP A 30 -3.40 15.34 1.44
C ASP A 30 -3.53 13.98 0.77
N VAL A 31 -3.93 13.96 -0.51
CA VAL A 31 -4.02 12.74 -1.31
C VAL A 31 -2.65 12.08 -1.43
N VAL A 32 -1.61 12.84 -1.78
CA VAL A 32 -0.21 12.34 -1.85
C VAL A 32 0.22 11.74 -0.50
N LYS A 33 -0.06 12.41 0.63
CA LYS A 33 0.24 11.86 1.96
C LYS A 33 -0.51 10.58 2.25
N VAL A 34 -1.77 10.47 1.86
CA VAL A 34 -2.58 9.26 2.00
C VAL A 34 -1.96 8.11 1.21
N PHE A 35 -1.52 8.36 -0.02
CA PHE A 35 -0.78 7.37 -0.82
C PHE A 35 0.47 6.88 -0.11
N ILE A 36 1.35 7.80 0.29
CA ILE A 36 2.62 7.47 0.94
C ILE A 36 2.40 6.64 2.21
N ILE A 37 1.45 7.04 3.07
CA ILE A 37 1.17 6.34 4.32
C ILE A 37 0.70 4.90 4.08
N ASN A 38 -0.21 4.69 3.14
CA ASN A 38 -0.77 3.36 2.88
C ASN A 38 0.21 2.47 2.08
N THR A 39 0.98 3.05 1.17
CA THR A 39 2.06 2.33 0.48
C THR A 39 3.15 1.88 1.45
N LYS A 40 3.51 2.70 2.45
CA LYS A 40 4.44 2.29 3.52
C LYS A 40 3.92 1.11 4.33
N LYS A 41 2.62 1.08 4.65
CA LYS A 41 2.01 -0.05 5.35
C LYS A 41 2.06 -1.32 4.51
N TYR A 42 1.66 -1.21 3.24
CA TYR A 42 1.71 -2.31 2.30
C TYR A 42 3.13 -2.88 2.14
N ALA A 43 4.12 -2.01 1.92
CA ALA A 43 5.51 -2.39 1.81
C ALA A 43 6.05 -3.12 3.05
N GLY A 44 5.61 -2.69 4.24
CA GLY A 44 5.97 -3.34 5.50
C GLY A 44 5.45 -4.77 5.63
N TRP A 45 4.37 -5.10 4.92
CA TRP A 45 3.78 -6.45 4.95
C TRP A 45 4.18 -7.30 3.75
N SER A 46 4.22 -6.75 2.56
CA SER A 46 4.56 -7.49 1.34
C SER A 46 6.05 -7.82 1.24
N GLY A 47 6.91 -6.99 1.79
CA GLY A 47 8.35 -7.13 1.69
C GLY A 47 8.92 -6.87 0.28
N GLU A 48 8.06 -6.68 -0.73
CA GLU A 48 8.49 -6.55 -2.14
C GLU A 48 9.28 -5.28 -2.42
N LEU A 49 8.95 -4.19 -1.74
CA LEU A 49 9.68 -2.92 -1.88
C LEU A 49 11.04 -2.92 -1.15
N GLN A 50 11.45 -4.05 -0.59
CA GLN A 50 12.74 -4.20 0.12
C GLN A 50 13.83 -4.81 -0.75
N HIS A 51 13.67 -4.85 -2.07
CA HIS A 51 14.71 -5.42 -2.95
C HIS A 51 15.96 -4.55 -2.99
N CYS A 52 16.99 -5.09 -2.35
CA CYS A 52 18.35 -4.70 -2.65
C CYS A 52 18.71 -5.24 -4.05
N PRO A 53 19.25 -4.41 -4.97
CA PRO A 53 19.75 -4.94 -6.23
C PRO A 53 20.81 -6.01 -5.93
N LYS A 54 20.66 -7.20 -6.53
CA LYS A 54 21.52 -8.39 -6.32
C LYS A 54 23.02 -8.17 -6.59
N SER A 55 23.42 -6.97 -6.99
CA SER A 55 24.79 -6.64 -7.37
C SER A 55 25.62 -5.94 -6.28
N ASP A 56 25.03 -5.67 -5.11
CA ASP A 56 25.73 -4.89 -4.08
C ASP A 56 25.90 -5.72 -2.80
N GLU A 57 27.08 -6.34 -2.64
CA GLU A 57 27.47 -7.09 -1.44
C GLU A 57 27.48 -6.24 -0.16
N SER A 58 27.41 -4.92 -0.28
CA SER A 58 27.39 -3.97 0.83
C SER A 58 25.99 -3.57 1.27
N CYS A 59 24.96 -4.20 0.77
CA CYS A 59 23.57 -3.85 1.06
C CYS A 59 23.17 -4.18 2.50
N VAL A 60 23.59 -3.34 3.41
CA VAL A 60 22.99 -3.21 4.73
C VAL A 60 21.58 -2.65 4.50
N LYS A 61 20.56 -3.53 4.47
CA LYS A 61 19.13 -3.24 4.28
C LYS A 61 18.88 -1.77 3.91
N PRO A 62 18.80 -1.41 2.61
CA PRO A 62 18.61 -0.02 2.24
C PRO A 62 17.35 0.46 2.94
N LEU A 63 17.44 1.61 3.59
CA LEU A 63 16.28 2.28 4.14
C LEU A 63 15.39 2.62 2.95
N LEU A 64 14.34 1.84 2.74
CA LEU A 64 13.42 2.09 1.65
C LEU A 64 12.68 3.40 1.92
N VAL A 65 13.04 4.43 1.18
CA VAL A 65 12.34 5.70 1.20
C VAL A 65 11.18 5.59 0.23
N ILE A 66 9.96 5.55 0.77
CA ILE A 66 8.74 5.66 -0.03
C ILE A 66 8.34 7.13 -0.03
N ASP A 67 8.35 7.71 -1.20
CA ASP A 67 8.02 9.10 -1.48
C ASP A 67 7.12 9.21 -2.73
N GLU A 68 6.87 10.43 -3.17
CA GLU A 68 6.07 10.73 -4.35
C GLU A 68 6.63 10.15 -5.66
N ASN A 69 7.93 9.88 -5.73
CA ASN A 69 8.60 9.32 -6.92
C ASN A 69 8.59 7.78 -6.93
N THR A 70 8.09 7.15 -5.88
CA THR A 70 7.99 5.68 -5.79
C THR A 70 7.04 5.16 -6.87
N VAL A 71 7.52 4.20 -7.67
CA VAL A 71 6.73 3.59 -8.75
C VAL A 71 5.87 2.46 -8.20
N LEU A 72 4.59 2.46 -8.56
CA LEU A 72 3.64 1.40 -8.21
C LEU A 72 3.39 0.47 -9.41
N GLY A 73 3.48 -0.82 -9.18
CA GLY A 73 3.03 -1.83 -10.12
C GLY A 73 1.50 -1.91 -10.17
N VAL A 74 0.96 -2.49 -11.24
CA VAL A 74 -0.49 -2.72 -11.36
C VAL A 74 -0.99 -3.66 -10.26
N ASP A 75 -0.21 -4.69 -9.94
CA ASP A 75 -0.55 -5.67 -8.90
C ASP A 75 -0.58 -5.01 -7.52
N ASP A 76 0.39 -4.16 -7.22
CA ASP A 76 0.44 -3.38 -5.99
C ASP A 76 -0.75 -2.42 -5.89
N TRP A 77 -1.08 -1.76 -6.99
CA TRP A 77 -2.16 -0.80 -7.06
C TRP A 77 -3.52 -1.43 -6.72
N VAL A 78 -3.83 -2.58 -7.30
CA VAL A 78 -5.10 -3.30 -7.04
C VAL A 78 -5.29 -3.58 -5.54
N ILE A 79 -4.19 -3.84 -4.82
CA ILE A 79 -4.23 -4.15 -3.39
C ILE A 79 -4.33 -2.86 -2.55
N VAL A 80 -3.62 -1.81 -2.94
CA VAL A 80 -3.49 -0.58 -2.13
C VAL A 80 -4.62 0.43 -2.41
N GLU A 81 -5.17 0.46 -3.62
CA GLU A 81 -6.20 1.42 -4.02
C GLU A 81 -7.42 1.47 -3.10
N PRO A 82 -8.05 0.34 -2.70
CA PRO A 82 -9.21 0.35 -1.82
C PRO A 82 -8.94 1.03 -0.47
N VAL A 83 -7.74 0.84 0.05
CA VAL A 83 -7.31 1.44 1.32
C VAL A 83 -7.09 2.94 1.17
N ILE A 84 -6.49 3.37 0.06
CA ILE A 84 -6.27 4.79 -0.25
C ILE A 84 -7.62 5.50 -0.35
N ARG A 85 -8.57 4.95 -1.08
CA ARG A 85 -9.93 5.51 -1.21
C ARG A 85 -10.64 5.61 0.14
N ALA A 86 -10.64 4.55 0.93
CA ALA A 86 -11.24 4.56 2.27
C ALA A 86 -10.54 5.55 3.21
N HIS A 87 -9.24 5.78 3.06
CA HIS A 87 -8.52 6.79 3.83
C HIS A 87 -8.90 8.21 3.39
N CYS A 88 -9.07 8.45 2.10
CA CYS A 88 -9.58 9.73 1.60
C CYS A 88 -10.98 10.02 2.15
N ASP A 89 -11.88 9.02 2.17
CA ASP A 89 -13.22 9.14 2.77
C ASP A 89 -13.15 9.51 4.25
N LEU A 90 -12.25 8.88 5.00
CA LEU A 90 -12.04 9.18 6.41
C LEU A 90 -11.55 10.61 6.64
N VAL A 91 -10.60 11.08 5.83
CA VAL A 91 -10.09 12.46 5.93
C VAL A 91 -11.19 13.45 5.59
N GLN A 92 -11.97 13.18 4.53
CA GLN A 92 -13.11 13.99 4.12
C GLN A 92 -14.17 14.05 5.22
N ALA A 93 -14.57 12.91 5.78
CA ALA A 93 -15.58 12.84 6.84
C ALA A 93 -15.15 13.65 8.08
N ARG A 94 -13.90 13.55 8.49
CA ARG A 94 -13.36 14.34 9.61
C ARG A 94 -13.36 15.85 9.34
N ARG A 95 -13.07 16.26 8.10
CA ARG A 95 -13.16 17.67 7.71
C ARG A 95 -14.56 18.19 7.77
N MET A 96 -15.52 17.40 7.28
CA MET A 96 -16.94 17.77 7.31
C MET A 96 -17.46 17.87 8.75
N GLU A 97 -17.09 16.95 9.64
CA GLU A 97 -17.45 17.04 11.06
C GLU A 97 -16.78 18.25 11.74
N GLY A 98 -15.54 18.55 11.41
CA GLY A 98 -14.88 19.77 11.89
C GLY A 98 -15.62 21.04 11.44
N ALA A 99 -16.15 21.06 10.23
CA ALA A 99 -16.92 22.19 9.70
C ALA A 99 -18.32 22.35 10.35
N GLN A 100 -18.87 21.28 10.95
CA GLN A 100 -20.13 21.38 11.71
C GLN A 100 -20.08 22.43 12.82
N ASN A 101 -18.95 22.52 13.50
CA ASN A 101 -18.76 23.50 14.55
C ASN A 101 -18.82 24.97 14.04
N LEU A 102 -18.76 25.15 12.72
CA LEU A 102 -18.90 26.42 12.02
C LEU A 102 -20.30 26.62 11.43
N GLY A 103 -21.28 25.74 11.77
CA GLY A 103 -22.67 25.87 11.32
C GLY A 103 -22.98 25.23 9.96
N VAL A 104 -22.03 24.48 9.38
CA VAL A 104 -22.26 23.75 8.12
C VAL A 104 -22.94 22.41 8.46
N GLN A 105 -24.06 22.09 7.82
CA GLN A 105 -24.66 20.77 7.98
C GLN A 105 -23.80 19.71 7.28
N PRO A 106 -23.43 18.62 7.96
CA PRO A 106 -22.66 17.56 7.33
C PRO A 106 -23.53 16.83 6.32
N ALA A 107 -23.01 16.68 5.12
CA ALA A 107 -23.55 15.77 4.13
C ALA A 107 -22.57 14.62 3.96
N GLY A 108 -23.06 13.38 4.07
CA GLY A 108 -22.25 12.20 3.81
C GLY A 108 -22.05 11.28 5.01
N MET A 109 -21.04 10.43 4.89
CA MET A 109 -20.69 9.41 5.87
C MET A 109 -20.12 10.03 7.15
N SER A 110 -20.45 9.47 8.32
CA SER A 110 -19.81 9.87 9.58
C SER A 110 -18.34 9.45 9.63
N SER A 111 -17.51 10.15 10.41
CA SER A 111 -16.10 9.77 10.57
C SER A 111 -15.94 8.41 11.25
N SER A 112 -16.89 8.00 12.06
CA SER A 112 -16.94 6.70 12.71
C SER A 112 -17.13 5.55 11.69
N GLU A 113 -18.07 5.70 10.77
CA GLU A 113 -18.29 4.73 9.67
C GLU A 113 -17.11 4.70 8.71
N ALA A 114 -16.59 5.87 8.30
CA ALA A 114 -15.43 5.97 7.44
C ALA A 114 -14.19 5.32 8.10
N ARG A 115 -14.04 5.46 9.42
CA ARG A 115 -12.96 4.81 10.18
C ARG A 115 -13.10 3.29 10.14
N GLN A 116 -14.29 2.76 10.32
CA GLN A 116 -14.52 1.32 10.27
C GLN A 116 -14.20 0.76 8.88
N LEU A 117 -14.67 1.41 7.83
CA LEU A 117 -14.37 1.01 6.45
C LEU A 117 -12.86 1.04 6.16
N TYR A 118 -12.18 2.07 6.63
CA TYR A 118 -10.72 2.15 6.50
C TYR A 118 -10.01 1.01 7.24
N ASP A 119 -10.38 0.74 8.49
CA ASP A 119 -9.77 -0.33 9.28
C ASP A 119 -10.02 -1.72 8.66
N ASP A 120 -11.19 -1.95 8.06
CA ASP A 120 -11.51 -3.19 7.35
C ASP A 120 -10.74 -3.31 6.02
N ALA A 121 -10.60 -2.22 5.27
CA ALA A 121 -9.78 -2.17 4.07
C ALA A 121 -8.30 -2.46 4.38
N VAL A 122 -7.76 -1.90 5.47
CA VAL A 122 -6.40 -2.16 5.94
C VAL A 122 -6.20 -3.64 6.29
N LYS A 123 -7.16 -4.29 6.96
CA LYS A 123 -7.08 -5.72 7.27
C LYS A 123 -7.09 -6.58 6.00
N THR A 124 -7.88 -6.20 5.01
CA THR A 124 -7.93 -6.89 3.72
C THR A 124 -6.61 -6.75 2.98
N MET A 125 -6.07 -5.53 2.88
CA MET A 125 -4.75 -5.27 2.29
C MET A 125 -3.65 -6.08 2.98
N GLN A 126 -3.69 -6.15 4.31
CA GLN A 126 -2.72 -6.95 5.08
C GLN A 126 -2.78 -8.43 4.71
N LYS A 127 -3.97 -9.01 4.60
CA LYS A 127 -4.14 -10.40 4.20
C LYS A 127 -3.62 -10.65 2.79
N GLU A 128 -3.96 -9.78 1.85
CA GLU A 128 -3.53 -9.89 0.46
C GLU A 128 -2.02 -9.73 0.33
N ALA A 129 -1.42 -8.77 1.03
CA ALA A 129 0.02 -8.56 1.04
C ALA A 129 0.81 -9.80 1.51
N PHE A 130 0.28 -10.54 2.50
CA PHE A 130 0.90 -11.78 2.97
C PHE A 130 0.68 -12.98 2.03
N GLN A 131 -0.35 -12.96 1.20
CA GLN A 131 -0.64 -14.06 0.28
C GLN A 131 0.22 -14.02 -0.99
N PHE A 132 0.72 -12.86 -1.38
CA PHE A 132 1.46 -12.67 -2.62
C PHE A 132 2.91 -13.11 -2.59
N GLN A 133 3.46 -13.45 -1.42
CA GLN A 133 4.80 -14.03 -1.34
C GLN A 133 4.83 -15.31 -0.53
N PRO A 134 4.85 -16.48 -1.17
CA PRO A 134 5.60 -17.56 -0.59
C PRO A 134 7.06 -17.08 -0.54
N PHE A 135 7.64 -17.01 0.65
CA PHE A 135 9.08 -16.87 0.81
C PHE A 135 9.73 -18.03 0.02
N SER A 136 10.11 -17.80 -1.22
CA SER A 136 11.06 -18.67 -1.88
C SER A 136 12.41 -18.35 -1.27
N ILE A 137 12.77 -19.07 -0.24
CA ILE A 137 14.15 -19.15 0.20
C ILE A 137 14.86 -19.88 -0.95
N GLU A 138 15.55 -19.13 -1.81
CA GLU A 138 16.55 -19.73 -2.69
C GLU A 138 17.66 -20.24 -1.76
N ILE A 139 17.59 -21.52 -1.42
CA ILE A 139 18.66 -22.21 -0.70
C ILE A 139 19.76 -22.39 -1.76
N PRO A 140 20.97 -21.82 -1.57
CA PRO A 140 22.07 -22.09 -2.45
C PRO A 140 22.29 -23.62 -2.53
N GLU A 141 22.42 -24.17 -3.73
CA GLU A 141 22.60 -25.63 -3.95
C GLU A 141 23.76 -26.21 -3.15
N ASP A 142 24.71 -25.38 -2.73
CA ASP A 142 25.91 -25.77 -2.00
C ASP A 142 25.89 -25.41 -0.48
N ASP A 143 24.75 -25.06 0.13
CA ASP A 143 24.73 -24.73 1.55
C ASP A 143 24.82 -26.01 2.40
N PRO A 144 25.94 -26.26 3.13
CA PRO A 144 26.14 -27.48 3.92
C PRO A 144 25.14 -27.63 5.08
N ARG A 145 24.37 -26.58 5.39
CA ARG A 145 23.31 -26.64 6.41
C ARG A 145 22.04 -27.33 5.90
N TYR A 146 21.93 -27.45 4.58
CA TYR A 146 20.83 -28.15 3.92
C TYR A 146 21.42 -29.21 2.99
N PRO A 147 21.91 -30.34 3.53
CA PRO A 147 22.33 -31.44 2.70
C PRO A 147 21.14 -31.85 1.83
N GLU A 148 21.41 -32.07 0.55
CA GLU A 148 20.43 -32.41 -0.50
C GLU A 148 19.25 -33.17 0.11
N THR A 149 18.06 -32.58 -0.01
CA THR A 149 16.84 -33.19 0.48
C THR A 149 16.75 -34.59 -0.08
N SER A 150 16.99 -35.55 0.78
CA SER A 150 16.91 -36.96 0.47
C SER A 150 15.65 -37.24 -0.35
N PRO A 151 15.73 -37.98 -1.46
CA PRO A 151 14.58 -38.28 -2.34
C PRO A 151 13.41 -38.99 -1.65
N TRP A 152 13.53 -39.28 -0.38
CA TRP A 152 12.58 -40.05 0.42
C TRP A 152 11.37 -39.24 0.94
N LEU A 153 11.39 -37.92 0.85
CA LEU A 153 10.32 -37.11 1.46
C LEU A 153 9.07 -36.94 0.57
N TRP A 154 9.09 -37.40 -0.68
CA TRP A 154 7.99 -37.25 -1.63
C TRP A 154 7.19 -38.53 -1.88
N HIS A 155 7.39 -39.57 -1.09
CA HIS A 155 6.71 -40.86 -1.22
C HIS A 155 5.91 -41.26 0.03
N LEU A 156 5.34 -40.26 0.73
CA LEU A 156 4.31 -40.56 1.76
C LEU A 156 2.99 -39.92 1.35
#